data_64d16e70300c0eb759d4239d663a982e
#
_entry.id   64d16e70300c0eb759d4239d663a982e
#
_cell.length_a   1.000
_cell.length_b   1.000
_cell.length_c   1.000
_cell.angle_alpha   90.00
_cell.angle_beta   90.00
_cell.angle_gamma   90.00
#
_symmetry.space_group_name_H-M   'P 1'
#
loop_
_entity.id
_entity.type
_entity.pdbx_description
1 polymer ?
#
loop_
_entity_poly.entity_id
_entity_poly.type
_entity_poly.pdbx_seq_one_letter_code
_entity_poly.pdbx_strand_id
1 'polypeptide(L)'
;MSFTQPLSEPVSTDPVDRVIRYHLQTKHHFNRYARSLGFLDWANQPDPFRRFDGAALIPLPLLKPDDEPQSPSYDAMYAKGDIPSQPVTVATISRFLEFALALSAWKRAGDMQWALRSNPSSGNLHPTEGYLVLPQIDGLDLRPGLYHYAPKEHGLELRAEWSAAQVHRLLAPYPPKSFLIGLTSIHWREAWKYGERAFRYCNHDAGHAIGTARIAAATLGWKMVLLDAMDQRTVAMLLGVYRKEDFLNAEHEHPDCLAVVWPCTEVRREALGARGQGEIIQPEASAVGRQKQIEEGKAFSGRHQGENVQGEALGETASIPLFLDSGAVKEVSVEQWHGQANRLSREDPVLWEIIDEVATASWKRNSEETTVTWQPHRTLAPTPGTPHASLLRPHVDQTAGQMIRQRRSAVAFDGTTSISSTTFYRMLTRVMPRTERAQCERPVPWDVLCWDAAIHLLLFVHRVDGLTPGLYVLARDPEKLSFIKQSMNPELEWTEAPGCPGDLPLYWLLEGDARRLAGQVSCHQDIAGDSAFSLGMLAEFEGRLRQDGAWWYPRLFWEAGLVGQVLYLEAEAAGVRATGIGCFFDDPVHEIVGVKNLSIQSLYHFTIGGPVEDTRLMTLPPYAHLHR
;
A
#
# COMPACT_ATOMS: atom_id res chain seq x y z
N MET A 1 49.57 23.57 -6.42
CA MET A 1 48.59 24.20 -5.54
C MET A 1 47.87 23.09 -4.79
N SER A 2 48.14 22.99 -3.48
CA SER A 2 47.60 21.93 -2.61
C SER A 2 46.12 22.25 -2.33
N PHE A 3 45.21 21.46 -2.84
CA PHE A 3 43.80 21.50 -2.45
C PHE A 3 43.66 20.78 -1.11
N THR A 4 43.65 21.55 -0.04
CA THR A 4 43.17 21.08 1.26
C THR A 4 41.68 20.75 1.11
N GLN A 5 41.31 19.47 1.16
CA GLN A 5 39.94 19.06 1.38
C GLN A 5 39.43 19.67 2.69
N PRO A 6 38.24 20.26 2.73
CA PRO A 6 37.66 20.67 4.00
C PRO A 6 37.50 19.42 4.88
N LEU A 7 37.96 19.52 6.11
CA LEU A 7 37.78 18.54 7.17
C LEU A 7 36.28 18.22 7.22
N SER A 8 35.89 16.96 6.97
CA SER A 8 34.53 16.50 7.11
C SER A 8 34.08 16.76 8.55
N GLU A 9 33.03 17.53 8.72
CA GLU A 9 32.39 17.67 10.03
C GLU A 9 32.09 16.26 10.60
N PRO A 10 32.27 16.06 11.91
CA PRO A 10 31.99 14.78 12.51
C PRO A 10 30.54 14.40 12.23
N VAL A 11 30.34 13.20 11.68
CA VAL A 11 29.01 12.68 11.37
C VAL A 11 28.18 12.64 12.65
N SER A 12 27.05 13.36 12.67
CA SER A 12 26.13 13.36 13.81
C SER A 12 25.73 11.93 14.19
N THR A 13 25.72 11.65 15.47
CA THR A 13 25.24 10.36 16.00
C THR A 13 23.71 10.31 16.10
N ASP A 14 23.03 11.47 16.00
CA ASP A 14 21.56 11.55 16.02
C ASP A 14 20.98 10.93 14.73
N PRO A 15 20.11 9.91 14.83
CA PRO A 15 19.46 9.31 13.67
C PRO A 15 18.68 10.31 12.81
N VAL A 16 18.03 11.32 13.41
CA VAL A 16 17.25 12.33 12.68
C VAL A 16 18.17 13.20 11.83
N ASP A 17 19.30 13.64 12.38
CA ASP A 17 20.26 14.44 11.61
C ASP A 17 20.86 13.65 10.44
N ARG A 18 21.12 12.35 10.65
CA ARG A 18 21.61 11.46 9.58
C ARG A 18 20.60 11.31 8.44
N VAL A 19 19.33 11.17 8.76
CA VAL A 19 18.24 11.11 7.78
C VAL A 19 18.09 12.45 7.05
N ILE A 20 18.11 13.57 7.76
CA ILE A 20 18.04 14.91 7.16
C ILE A 20 19.25 15.14 6.24
N ARG A 21 20.46 14.77 6.69
CA ARG A 21 21.67 14.85 5.86
C ARG A 21 21.52 14.04 4.58
N TYR A 22 21.07 12.78 4.67
CA TYR A 22 20.78 11.94 3.50
C TYR A 22 19.79 12.63 2.56
N HIS A 23 18.69 13.17 3.12
CA HIS A 23 17.67 13.86 2.33
C HIS A 23 18.26 15.04 1.55
N LEU A 24 19.04 15.90 2.20
CA LEU A 24 19.68 17.05 1.58
C LEU A 24 20.74 16.66 0.53
N GLN A 25 21.56 15.65 0.84
CA GLN A 25 22.63 15.18 -0.05
C GLN A 25 22.08 14.57 -1.32
N THR A 26 20.94 13.88 -1.24
CA THR A 26 20.29 13.18 -2.37
C THR A 26 19.27 14.02 -3.12
N LYS A 27 19.12 15.33 -2.85
CA LYS A 27 18.34 16.25 -3.66
C LYS A 27 18.96 16.41 -5.05
N HIS A 28 18.08 16.52 -6.05
CA HIS A 28 18.46 16.97 -7.39
C HIS A 28 18.30 18.49 -7.50
N HIS A 29 19.22 19.12 -8.18
CA HIS A 29 19.24 20.55 -8.50
C HIS A 29 19.46 20.72 -10.00
N PHE A 30 19.13 21.86 -10.58
CA PHE A 30 19.33 22.13 -12.01
C PHE A 30 20.76 21.90 -12.52
N ASN A 31 21.75 22.09 -11.67
CA ASN A 31 23.18 21.95 -12.00
C ASN A 31 23.86 20.76 -11.29
N ARG A 32 23.13 19.98 -10.51
CA ARG A 32 23.70 18.86 -9.75
C ARG A 32 22.63 17.79 -9.47
N TYR A 33 22.88 16.59 -9.91
CA TYR A 33 22.11 15.40 -9.53
C TYR A 33 22.74 14.72 -8.31
N ALA A 34 21.95 13.93 -7.58
CA ALA A 34 22.48 13.00 -6.59
C ALA A 34 23.49 12.06 -7.26
N ARG A 35 24.51 11.64 -6.51
CA ARG A 35 25.59 10.80 -7.03
C ARG A 35 25.02 9.46 -7.51
N SER A 36 25.41 9.06 -8.73
CA SER A 36 25.10 7.77 -9.37
C SER A 36 26.34 7.28 -10.11
N LEU A 37 26.28 6.11 -10.73
CA LEU A 37 27.38 5.60 -11.57
C LEU A 37 27.66 6.49 -12.79
N GLY A 38 26.72 7.33 -13.20
CA GLY A 38 26.86 8.21 -14.37
C GLY A 38 26.65 7.50 -15.72
N PHE A 39 26.55 6.19 -15.73
CA PHE A 39 26.21 5.34 -16.86
C PHE A 39 25.43 4.11 -16.41
N LEU A 40 24.76 3.45 -17.33
CA LEU A 40 24.04 2.20 -17.05
C LEU A 40 24.88 1.02 -17.54
N ASP A 41 25.37 0.22 -16.60
CA ASP A 41 26.02 -1.04 -16.86
C ASP A 41 24.98 -2.15 -17.10
N TRP A 42 24.47 -2.21 -18.33
CA TRP A 42 23.44 -3.18 -18.73
C TRP A 42 23.86 -4.64 -18.54
N ALA A 43 25.16 -4.93 -18.60
CA ALA A 43 25.67 -6.28 -18.38
C ALA A 43 25.51 -6.74 -16.93
N ASN A 44 25.42 -5.80 -16.02
CA ASN A 44 25.28 -6.01 -14.57
C ASN A 44 23.91 -5.56 -14.04
N GLN A 45 22.91 -5.37 -14.93
CA GLN A 45 21.55 -5.04 -14.49
C GLN A 45 21.03 -6.14 -13.56
N PRO A 46 20.54 -5.76 -12.35
CA PRO A 46 20.01 -6.74 -11.41
C PRO A 46 18.79 -7.48 -11.95
N ASP A 47 18.75 -8.80 -11.75
CA ASP A 47 17.56 -9.60 -12.01
C ASP A 47 16.41 -9.13 -11.09
N PRO A 48 15.22 -8.80 -11.62
CA PRO A 48 14.08 -8.41 -10.82
C PRO A 48 13.41 -9.58 -10.07
N PHE A 49 13.98 -10.79 -10.12
CA PHE A 49 13.41 -12.00 -9.55
C PHE A 49 14.33 -12.63 -8.50
N ARG A 50 14.08 -12.32 -7.23
CA ARG A 50 14.68 -13.03 -6.10
C ARG A 50 14.13 -14.44 -6.03
N ARG A 51 15.02 -15.39 -5.76
CA ARG A 51 14.72 -16.79 -5.49
C ARG A 51 15.57 -17.26 -4.30
N PHE A 52 15.10 -18.30 -3.66
CA PHE A 52 15.84 -18.97 -2.60
C PHE A 52 16.16 -20.41 -3.04
N ASP A 53 17.34 -20.61 -3.61
CA ASP A 53 17.78 -21.89 -4.13
C ASP A 53 17.83 -22.95 -3.04
N GLY A 54 17.15 -24.08 -3.26
CA GLY A 54 17.00 -25.16 -2.29
C GLY A 54 15.75 -25.05 -1.41
N ALA A 55 15.02 -23.93 -1.42
CA ALA A 55 13.69 -23.84 -0.83
C ALA A 55 12.64 -24.57 -1.70
N ALA A 56 11.70 -25.27 -1.06
CA ALA A 56 10.61 -25.92 -1.78
C ALA A 56 9.68 -24.87 -2.38
N LEU A 57 9.53 -24.87 -3.70
CA LEU A 57 8.61 -24.02 -4.43
C LEU A 57 7.24 -24.70 -4.55
N ILE A 58 6.20 -24.05 -4.06
CA ILE A 58 4.81 -24.49 -4.13
C ILE A 58 4.09 -23.62 -5.15
N PRO A 59 3.74 -24.15 -6.33
CA PRO A 59 3.04 -23.38 -7.35
C PRO A 59 1.64 -22.98 -6.88
N LEU A 60 1.27 -21.73 -7.11
CA LEU A 60 -0.08 -21.24 -6.91
C LEU A 60 -0.92 -21.43 -8.19
N PRO A 61 -2.24 -21.67 -8.09
CA PRO A 61 -3.11 -21.76 -9.26
C PRO A 61 -3.18 -20.40 -9.98
N LEU A 62 -3.03 -20.41 -11.30
CA LEU A 62 -3.33 -19.24 -12.15
C LEU A 62 -4.83 -19.18 -12.36
N LEU A 63 -5.49 -18.18 -11.79
CA LEU A 63 -6.93 -18.06 -11.81
C LEU A 63 -7.40 -17.30 -13.06
N LYS A 64 -8.37 -17.85 -13.78
CA LYS A 64 -9.02 -17.20 -14.92
C LYS A 64 -10.00 -16.13 -14.43
N PRO A 65 -10.43 -15.21 -15.32
CA PRO A 65 -11.38 -14.15 -14.93
C PRO A 65 -12.72 -14.67 -14.41
N ASP A 66 -13.14 -15.84 -14.86
CA ASP A 66 -14.40 -16.51 -14.49
C ASP A 66 -14.26 -17.51 -13.33
N ASP A 67 -13.02 -17.75 -12.84
CA ASP A 67 -12.78 -18.57 -11.65
C ASP A 67 -13.24 -17.86 -10.37
N GLU A 68 -13.67 -18.62 -9.38
CA GLU A 68 -14.01 -18.11 -8.05
C GLU A 68 -12.76 -17.86 -7.18
N PRO A 69 -12.72 -16.77 -6.37
CA PRO A 69 -13.74 -15.71 -6.33
C PRO A 69 -13.60 -14.73 -7.51
N GLN A 70 -14.74 -14.35 -8.07
CA GLN A 70 -14.77 -13.33 -9.13
C GLN A 70 -14.36 -11.97 -8.56
N SER A 71 -13.69 -11.16 -9.38
CA SER A 71 -13.33 -9.82 -8.98
C SER A 71 -14.55 -8.88 -8.96
N PRO A 72 -14.77 -8.12 -7.87
CA PRO A 72 -15.86 -7.15 -7.79
C PRO A 72 -15.69 -6.01 -8.81
N SER A 73 -16.74 -5.21 -9.02
CA SER A 73 -16.60 -3.95 -9.75
C SER A 73 -15.64 -3.02 -9.02
N TYR A 74 -14.95 -2.17 -9.77
CA TYR A 74 -13.93 -1.29 -9.20
C TYR A 74 -14.50 -0.37 -8.10
N ASP A 75 -15.66 0.22 -8.34
CA ASP A 75 -16.29 1.14 -7.40
C ASP A 75 -16.84 0.45 -6.14
N ALA A 76 -17.17 -0.85 -6.20
CA ALA A 76 -17.63 -1.60 -5.03
C ALA A 76 -16.59 -1.69 -3.92
N MET A 77 -15.30 -1.61 -4.26
CA MET A 77 -14.22 -1.62 -3.25
C MET A 77 -14.26 -0.42 -2.29
N TYR A 78 -14.87 0.67 -2.72
CA TYR A 78 -14.97 1.91 -1.95
C TYR A 78 -16.32 2.10 -1.28
N ALA A 79 -17.29 1.25 -1.62
CA ALA A 79 -18.59 1.23 -0.97
C ALA A 79 -18.54 0.35 0.28
N LYS A 80 -19.16 0.81 1.38
CA LYS A 80 -19.12 0.07 2.65
C LYS A 80 -20.04 -1.16 2.56
N GLY A 81 -19.45 -2.34 2.79
CA GLY A 81 -20.20 -3.60 2.96
C GLY A 81 -20.63 -4.31 1.69
N ASP A 82 -20.16 -3.87 0.51
CA ASP A 82 -20.64 -4.42 -0.77
C ASP A 82 -19.91 -5.70 -1.22
N ILE A 83 -18.72 -5.99 -0.64
CA ILE A 83 -17.94 -7.16 -1.04
C ILE A 83 -18.01 -8.22 0.05
N PRO A 84 -18.67 -9.38 -0.20
CA PRO A 84 -18.69 -10.49 0.74
C PRO A 84 -17.28 -11.02 1.01
N SER A 85 -16.97 -11.26 2.27
CA SER A 85 -15.65 -11.76 2.65
C SER A 85 -15.45 -13.19 2.20
N GLN A 86 -14.40 -13.43 1.43
CA GLN A 86 -14.01 -14.75 0.95
C GLN A 86 -13.23 -15.52 2.02
N PRO A 87 -13.36 -16.85 2.10
CA PRO A 87 -12.54 -17.64 3.00
C PRO A 87 -11.06 -17.61 2.58
N VAL A 88 -10.15 -17.78 3.54
CA VAL A 88 -8.71 -17.91 3.26
C VAL A 88 -8.45 -19.33 2.76
N THR A 89 -8.17 -19.45 1.48
CA THR A 89 -7.86 -20.69 0.75
C THR A 89 -6.68 -20.43 -0.18
N VAL A 90 -6.18 -21.45 -0.85
CA VAL A 90 -5.11 -21.27 -1.83
C VAL A 90 -5.54 -20.44 -3.02
N ALA A 91 -6.76 -20.64 -3.51
CA ALA A 91 -7.29 -19.85 -4.62
C ALA A 91 -7.42 -18.38 -4.23
N THR A 92 -7.86 -18.06 -3.01
CA THR A 92 -7.96 -16.67 -2.55
C THR A 92 -6.61 -16.05 -2.22
N ILE A 93 -5.64 -16.82 -1.67
CA ILE A 93 -4.24 -16.37 -1.52
C ILE A 93 -3.61 -16.12 -2.88
N SER A 94 -3.82 -17.02 -3.86
CA SER A 94 -3.35 -16.80 -5.23
C SER A 94 -3.93 -15.52 -5.82
N ARG A 95 -5.25 -15.32 -5.73
CA ARG A 95 -5.92 -14.10 -6.22
C ARG A 95 -5.42 -12.83 -5.53
N PHE A 96 -5.20 -12.90 -4.21
CA PHE A 96 -4.59 -11.80 -3.46
C PHE A 96 -3.21 -11.42 -4.01
N LEU A 97 -2.33 -12.41 -4.23
CA LEU A 97 -0.99 -12.18 -4.75
C LEU A 97 -1.01 -11.73 -6.22
N GLU A 98 -1.92 -12.27 -7.05
CA GLU A 98 -2.10 -11.82 -8.44
C GLU A 98 -2.37 -10.32 -8.54
N PHE A 99 -3.15 -9.78 -7.61
CA PHE A 99 -3.51 -8.35 -7.59
C PHE A 99 -2.53 -7.49 -6.80
N ALA A 100 -1.73 -8.09 -5.89
CA ALA A 100 -0.76 -7.35 -5.08
C ALA A 100 0.62 -7.23 -5.74
N LEU A 101 1.29 -8.35 -6.02
CA LEU A 101 2.73 -8.40 -6.34
C LEU A 101 3.07 -9.19 -7.60
N ALA A 102 2.09 -9.86 -8.23
CA ALA A 102 2.31 -10.74 -9.37
C ALA A 102 2.67 -9.98 -10.66
N LEU A 103 3.09 -10.74 -11.67
CA LEU A 103 3.26 -10.21 -13.02
C LEU A 103 1.91 -9.76 -13.57
N SER A 104 1.88 -8.59 -14.22
CA SER A 104 0.70 -8.07 -14.91
C SER A 104 0.82 -8.19 -16.44
N ALA A 105 2.04 -8.22 -16.97
CA ALA A 105 2.35 -8.44 -18.39
C ALA A 105 3.85 -8.63 -18.60
N TRP A 106 4.21 -9.04 -19.83
CA TRP A 106 5.53 -8.84 -20.40
C TRP A 106 5.46 -7.80 -21.50
N LYS A 107 6.47 -6.95 -21.59
CA LYS A 107 6.72 -6.08 -22.73
C LYS A 107 7.87 -6.67 -23.56
N ARG A 108 7.77 -6.54 -24.89
CA ARG A 108 8.78 -7.00 -25.83
C ARG A 108 9.03 -5.92 -26.90
N ALA A 109 10.33 -5.65 -27.16
CA ALA A 109 10.79 -4.80 -28.24
C ALA A 109 11.97 -5.50 -28.94
N GLY A 110 11.76 -6.04 -30.15
CA GLY A 110 12.75 -6.88 -30.80
C GLY A 110 13.08 -8.11 -29.95
N ASP A 111 14.36 -8.26 -29.60
CA ASP A 111 14.86 -9.37 -28.77
C ASP A 111 14.83 -9.06 -27.26
N MET A 112 14.57 -7.82 -26.89
CA MET A 112 14.47 -7.42 -25.48
C MET A 112 13.08 -7.72 -24.93
N GLN A 113 13.03 -8.26 -23.71
CA GLN A 113 11.80 -8.54 -22.99
C GLN A 113 11.96 -8.19 -21.51
N TRP A 114 10.93 -7.57 -20.92
CA TRP A 114 10.89 -7.25 -19.50
C TRP A 114 9.51 -7.44 -18.91
N ALA A 115 9.48 -7.79 -17.63
CA ALA A 115 8.25 -8.02 -16.89
C ALA A 115 7.68 -6.72 -16.34
N LEU A 116 6.36 -6.65 -16.23
CA LEU A 116 5.62 -5.64 -15.46
C LEU A 116 4.88 -6.33 -14.34
N ARG A 117 4.77 -5.68 -13.17
CA ARG A 117 4.03 -6.19 -12.01
C ARG A 117 2.76 -5.38 -11.75
N SER A 118 1.85 -5.94 -10.92
CA SER A 118 0.64 -5.26 -10.44
C SER A 118 1.00 -4.02 -9.63
N ASN A 119 2.01 -4.09 -8.76
CA ASN A 119 2.61 -2.93 -8.11
C ASN A 119 3.59 -2.23 -9.07
N PRO A 120 3.44 -0.92 -9.31
CA PRO A 120 4.41 -0.15 -10.09
C PRO A 120 5.76 -0.09 -9.38
N SER A 121 6.82 0.12 -10.15
CA SER A 121 8.16 0.27 -9.61
C SER A 121 8.94 1.33 -10.37
N SER A 122 9.77 2.05 -9.65
CA SER A 122 10.69 3.05 -10.17
C SER A 122 11.63 2.40 -11.18
N GLY A 123 11.69 2.93 -12.41
CA GLY A 123 12.53 2.35 -13.45
C GLY A 123 12.22 0.90 -13.85
N ASN A 124 11.14 0.30 -13.35
CA ASN A 124 10.76 -1.11 -13.51
C ASN A 124 11.81 -2.09 -12.95
N LEU A 125 12.45 -1.75 -11.84
CA LEU A 125 13.54 -2.51 -11.22
C LEU A 125 13.07 -3.45 -10.11
N HIS A 126 11.86 -3.24 -9.59
CA HIS A 126 11.15 -4.10 -8.64
C HIS A 126 11.97 -4.46 -7.39
N PRO A 127 12.42 -3.47 -6.59
CA PRO A 127 13.22 -3.71 -5.38
C PRO A 127 12.44 -4.44 -4.29
N THR A 128 11.10 -4.35 -4.30
CA THR A 128 10.24 -4.87 -3.24
C THR A 128 9.97 -6.36 -3.41
N GLU A 129 10.26 -7.14 -2.36
CA GLU A 129 9.92 -8.55 -2.23
C GLU A 129 8.78 -8.74 -1.22
N GLY A 130 8.05 -9.85 -1.35
CA GLY A 130 6.89 -10.18 -0.53
C GLY A 130 7.05 -11.50 0.20
N TYR A 131 6.65 -11.51 1.48
CA TYR A 131 6.66 -12.68 2.35
C TYR A 131 5.29 -12.90 2.98
N LEU A 132 4.92 -14.15 3.21
CA LEU A 132 3.69 -14.51 3.91
C LEU A 132 3.99 -15.39 5.11
N VAL A 133 3.43 -15.07 6.28
CA VAL A 133 3.31 -16.00 7.40
C VAL A 133 1.93 -16.62 7.33
N LEU A 134 1.86 -17.89 6.98
CA LEU A 134 0.61 -18.61 6.77
C LEU A 134 0.36 -19.63 7.89
N PRO A 135 -0.87 -19.64 8.46
CA PRO A 135 -1.32 -20.77 9.28
C PRO A 135 -1.58 -22.00 8.38
N GLN A 136 -1.96 -23.13 8.98
CA GLN A 136 -2.48 -24.26 8.21
C GLN A 136 -3.69 -23.81 7.39
N ILE A 137 -3.64 -24.00 6.09
CA ILE A 137 -4.73 -23.68 5.15
C ILE A 137 -5.32 -25.00 4.66
N ASP A 138 -6.64 -25.13 4.79
CA ASP A 138 -7.37 -26.31 4.34
C ASP A 138 -7.28 -26.48 2.82
N GLY A 139 -7.04 -27.71 2.36
CA GLY A 139 -7.02 -28.04 0.94
C GLY A 139 -5.68 -27.91 0.23
N LEU A 140 -4.62 -27.66 0.96
CA LEU A 140 -3.24 -27.71 0.47
C LEU A 140 -2.28 -28.32 1.49
N ASP A 141 -1.25 -29.01 0.97
CA ASP A 141 -0.05 -29.38 1.73
C ASP A 141 0.84 -28.15 2.04
N LEU A 142 0.22 -26.97 2.23
CA LEU A 142 0.91 -25.80 2.77
C LEU A 142 1.07 -25.99 4.27
N ARG A 143 2.29 -26.21 4.69
CA ARG A 143 2.65 -26.30 6.11
C ARG A 143 2.57 -24.91 6.74
N PRO A 144 2.22 -24.78 8.03
CA PRO A 144 2.34 -23.49 8.70
C PRO A 144 3.78 -22.99 8.66
N GLY A 145 3.99 -21.70 8.38
CA GLY A 145 5.35 -21.17 8.29
C GLY A 145 5.50 -19.88 7.53
N LEU A 146 6.74 -19.55 7.22
CA LEU A 146 7.13 -18.39 6.42
C LEU A 146 7.39 -18.80 4.98
N TYR A 147 6.86 -18.01 4.06
CA TYR A 147 7.00 -18.18 2.62
C TYR A 147 7.48 -16.90 1.96
N HIS A 148 8.41 -17.01 1.02
CA HIS A 148 8.74 -15.96 0.06
C HIS A 148 7.87 -16.12 -1.19
N TYR A 149 7.32 -15.04 -1.73
CA TYR A 149 6.57 -15.07 -2.98
C TYR A 149 7.49 -14.91 -4.19
N ALA A 150 7.52 -15.92 -5.05
CA ALA A 150 8.26 -15.92 -6.31
C ALA A 150 7.35 -15.50 -7.47
N PRO A 151 7.34 -14.20 -7.87
CA PRO A 151 6.36 -13.67 -8.82
C PRO A 151 6.50 -14.22 -10.25
N LYS A 152 7.69 -14.60 -10.68
CA LYS A 152 7.92 -15.16 -12.02
C LYS A 152 7.27 -16.53 -12.16
N GLU A 153 7.37 -17.34 -11.13
CA GLU A 153 6.83 -18.69 -11.06
C GLU A 153 5.38 -18.70 -10.58
N HIS A 154 4.86 -17.59 -10.07
CA HIS A 154 3.62 -17.51 -9.33
C HIS A 154 3.51 -18.61 -8.29
N GLY A 155 4.41 -18.58 -7.33
CA GLY A 155 4.56 -19.63 -6.33
C GLY A 155 5.09 -19.11 -5.01
N LEU A 156 5.01 -19.97 -3.99
CA LEU A 156 5.50 -19.72 -2.64
C LEU A 156 6.74 -20.59 -2.38
N GLU A 157 7.85 -19.99 -2.00
CA GLU A 157 9.06 -20.67 -1.55
C GLU A 157 9.02 -20.81 -0.02
N LEU A 158 9.03 -22.03 0.48
CA LEU A 158 9.04 -22.31 1.94
C LEU A 158 10.38 -21.88 2.54
N ARG A 159 10.40 -20.80 3.30
CA ARG A 159 11.60 -20.28 3.96
C ARG A 159 11.82 -20.89 5.35
N ALA A 160 10.73 -21.06 6.10
CA ALA A 160 10.79 -21.75 7.39
C ALA A 160 9.48 -22.47 7.65
N GLU A 161 9.57 -23.71 8.14
CA GLU A 161 8.43 -24.49 8.60
C GLU A 161 8.28 -24.34 10.11
N TRP A 162 7.07 -24.03 10.56
CA TRP A 162 6.77 -23.87 11.98
C TRP A 162 5.63 -24.79 12.40
N SER A 163 5.58 -25.16 13.67
CA SER A 163 4.44 -25.91 14.18
C SER A 163 3.16 -25.05 14.17
N ALA A 164 2.02 -25.71 14.05
CA ALA A 164 0.71 -25.03 14.13
C ALA A 164 0.55 -24.22 15.44
N ALA A 165 1.14 -24.71 16.55
CA ALA A 165 1.11 -24.02 17.83
C ALA A 165 1.93 -22.73 17.83
N GLN A 166 3.09 -22.70 17.17
CA GLN A 166 3.92 -21.51 17.04
C GLN A 166 3.22 -20.43 16.20
N VAL A 167 2.69 -20.81 15.03
CA VAL A 167 1.95 -19.86 14.18
C VAL A 167 0.67 -19.37 14.88
N HIS A 168 -0.04 -20.27 15.59
CA HIS A 168 -1.20 -19.88 16.39
C HIS A 168 -0.81 -18.83 17.45
N ARG A 169 0.32 -19.02 18.14
CA ARG A 169 0.80 -18.03 19.14
C ARG A 169 1.10 -16.67 18.54
N LEU A 170 1.72 -16.63 17.36
CA LEU A 170 1.95 -15.37 16.62
C LEU A 170 0.66 -14.66 16.24
N LEU A 171 -0.36 -15.42 15.84
CA LEU A 171 -1.61 -14.89 15.28
C LEU A 171 -2.76 -14.80 16.28
N ALA A 172 -2.62 -15.37 17.49
CA ALA A 172 -3.68 -15.40 18.50
C ALA A 172 -4.29 -14.03 18.86
N PRO A 173 -3.51 -12.92 18.89
CA PRO A 173 -4.08 -11.61 19.18
C PRO A 173 -4.95 -11.01 18.05
N TYR A 174 -4.95 -11.63 16.88
CA TYR A 174 -5.63 -11.14 15.69
C TYR A 174 -6.92 -11.91 15.41
N PRO A 175 -7.82 -11.38 14.56
CA PRO A 175 -9.05 -12.07 14.20
C PRO A 175 -8.80 -13.49 13.64
N PRO A 176 -9.77 -14.41 13.77
CA PRO A 176 -9.63 -15.77 13.24
C PRO A 176 -9.28 -15.81 11.74
N LYS A 177 -8.47 -16.78 11.34
CA LYS A 177 -8.00 -16.96 9.96
C LYS A 177 -7.11 -15.82 9.44
N SER A 178 -6.53 -15.01 10.35
CA SER A 178 -5.50 -14.03 9.98
C SER A 178 -4.25 -14.70 9.44
N PHE A 179 -3.54 -13.97 8.58
CA PHE A 179 -2.18 -14.25 8.15
C PHE A 179 -1.38 -12.95 8.07
N LEU A 180 -0.05 -13.02 7.94
CA LEU A 180 0.77 -11.82 7.79
C LEU A 180 1.31 -11.72 6.38
N ILE A 181 1.45 -10.47 5.90
CA ILE A 181 2.26 -10.13 4.74
C ILE A 181 3.40 -9.22 5.20
N GLY A 182 4.64 -9.58 4.80
CA GLY A 182 5.84 -8.77 5.02
C GLY A 182 6.38 -8.25 3.70
N LEU A 183 6.89 -7.03 3.72
CA LEU A 183 7.58 -6.44 2.58
C LEU A 183 9.04 -6.14 2.96
N THR A 184 9.94 -6.36 2.00
CA THR A 184 11.36 -6.03 2.10
C THR A 184 11.82 -5.33 0.84
N SER A 185 12.95 -4.61 0.91
CA SER A 185 13.57 -3.95 -0.24
C SER A 185 14.99 -4.41 -0.48
N ILE A 186 15.35 -4.66 -1.74
CA ILE A 186 16.72 -4.89 -2.21
C ILE A 186 17.24 -3.57 -2.79
N HIS A 187 17.94 -2.79 -1.98
CA HIS A 187 18.35 -1.42 -2.34
C HIS A 187 19.23 -1.39 -3.60
N TRP A 188 20.03 -2.43 -3.84
CA TRP A 188 20.90 -2.51 -5.01
C TRP A 188 20.13 -2.43 -6.33
N ARG A 189 18.92 -2.98 -6.43
CA ARG A 189 18.14 -2.92 -7.68
C ARG A 189 17.91 -1.46 -8.11
N GLU A 190 17.58 -0.57 -7.18
CA GLU A 190 17.42 0.85 -7.48
C GLU A 190 18.76 1.59 -7.55
N ALA A 191 19.74 1.20 -6.73
CA ALA A 191 21.05 1.85 -6.69
C ALA A 191 21.86 1.64 -7.98
N TRP A 192 21.68 0.51 -8.66
CA TRP A 192 22.25 0.24 -9.98
C TRP A 192 21.95 1.39 -10.98
N LYS A 193 20.76 1.95 -10.93
CA LYS A 193 20.33 3.02 -11.85
C LYS A 193 20.41 4.41 -11.23
N TYR A 194 20.01 4.55 -9.97
CA TYR A 194 19.78 5.84 -9.34
C TYR A 194 20.79 6.20 -8.24
N GLY A 195 21.78 5.35 -8.00
CA GLY A 195 22.85 5.61 -7.02
C GLY A 195 22.32 5.91 -5.63
N GLU A 196 22.85 6.95 -5.00
CA GLU A 196 22.53 7.33 -3.62
C GLU A 196 21.05 7.65 -3.37
N ARG A 197 20.29 8.03 -4.40
CA ARG A 197 18.85 8.33 -4.29
C ARG A 197 17.98 7.08 -4.17
N ALA A 198 18.53 5.87 -4.36
CA ALA A 198 17.82 4.60 -4.40
C ALA A 198 16.93 4.32 -3.18
N PHE A 199 17.35 4.69 -1.96
CA PHE A 199 16.55 4.49 -0.75
C PHE A 199 15.17 5.19 -0.84
N ARG A 200 15.08 6.37 -1.46
CA ARG A 200 13.82 7.06 -1.68
C ARG A 200 12.92 6.26 -2.63
N TYR A 201 13.49 5.73 -3.72
CA TYR A 201 12.75 4.95 -4.72
C TYR A 201 12.23 3.63 -4.15
N CYS A 202 13.06 2.90 -3.39
CA CYS A 202 12.62 1.69 -2.70
C CYS A 202 11.42 1.94 -1.79
N ASN A 203 11.43 3.06 -1.05
CA ASN A 203 10.32 3.40 -0.17
C ASN A 203 9.06 3.87 -0.92
N HIS A 204 9.17 4.52 -2.10
CA HIS A 204 8.00 4.75 -2.96
C HIS A 204 7.40 3.42 -3.43
N ASP A 205 8.25 2.50 -3.87
CA ASP A 205 7.82 1.19 -4.36
C ASP A 205 7.17 0.35 -3.24
N ALA A 206 7.72 0.40 -2.02
CA ALA A 206 7.08 -0.20 -0.84
C ALA A 206 5.70 0.41 -0.57
N GLY A 207 5.54 1.74 -0.69
CA GLY A 207 4.25 2.42 -0.58
C GLY A 207 3.23 1.97 -1.64
N HIS A 208 3.67 1.84 -2.88
CA HIS A 208 2.85 1.25 -3.96
C HIS A 208 2.46 -0.19 -3.64
N ALA A 209 3.38 -1.01 -3.13
CA ALA A 209 3.12 -2.41 -2.76
C ALA A 209 2.14 -2.53 -1.58
N ILE A 210 2.24 -1.67 -0.56
CA ILE A 210 1.25 -1.57 0.53
C ILE A 210 -0.13 -1.25 -0.05
N GLY A 211 -0.20 -0.28 -0.97
CA GLY A 211 -1.44 0.11 -1.64
C GLY A 211 -2.06 -1.02 -2.46
N THR A 212 -1.27 -1.71 -3.29
CA THR A 212 -1.77 -2.84 -4.09
C THR A 212 -2.22 -3.99 -3.21
N ALA A 213 -1.47 -4.33 -2.15
CA ALA A 213 -1.84 -5.39 -1.21
C ALA A 213 -3.16 -5.07 -0.49
N ARG A 214 -3.34 -3.82 0.00
CA ARG A 214 -4.60 -3.42 0.65
C ARG A 214 -5.78 -3.45 -0.32
N ILE A 215 -5.60 -2.99 -1.56
CA ILE A 215 -6.63 -3.02 -2.60
C ILE A 215 -6.94 -4.47 -2.99
N ALA A 216 -5.92 -5.32 -3.15
CA ALA A 216 -6.10 -6.75 -3.40
C ALA A 216 -6.91 -7.44 -2.29
N ALA A 217 -6.60 -7.15 -1.01
CA ALA A 217 -7.38 -7.63 0.13
C ALA A 217 -8.85 -7.15 0.05
N ALA A 218 -9.08 -5.89 -0.35
CA ALA A 218 -10.44 -5.35 -0.49
C ALA A 218 -11.26 -6.08 -1.55
N THR A 219 -10.64 -6.52 -2.66
CA THR A 219 -11.36 -7.31 -3.70
C THR A 219 -11.90 -8.64 -3.17
N LEU A 220 -11.35 -9.13 -2.07
CA LEU A 220 -11.75 -10.38 -1.39
C LEU A 220 -12.62 -10.12 -0.14
N GLY A 221 -13.00 -8.87 0.11
CA GLY A 221 -13.70 -8.48 1.34
C GLY A 221 -12.83 -8.61 2.60
N TRP A 222 -11.51 -8.72 2.43
CA TRP A 222 -10.56 -8.82 3.54
C TRP A 222 -10.14 -7.46 4.06
N LYS A 223 -9.68 -7.45 5.29
CA LYS A 223 -9.08 -6.30 5.97
C LYS A 223 -7.58 -6.46 6.04
N MET A 224 -6.87 -5.34 6.13
CA MET A 224 -5.42 -5.29 6.26
C MET A 224 -5.01 -4.06 7.04
N VAL A 225 -4.08 -4.21 7.99
CA VAL A 225 -3.53 -3.12 8.81
C VAL A 225 -2.03 -3.32 8.95
N LEU A 226 -1.25 -2.24 8.83
CA LEU A 226 0.19 -2.26 9.11
C LEU A 226 0.44 -2.46 10.59
N LEU A 227 1.41 -3.31 10.92
CA LEU A 227 1.92 -3.51 12.29
C LEU A 227 2.99 -2.45 12.60
N ASP A 228 2.57 -1.19 12.61
CA ASP A 228 3.47 -0.04 12.64
C ASP A 228 4.18 0.19 13.99
N ALA A 229 3.72 -0.49 15.03
CA ALA A 229 4.34 -0.46 16.34
C ALA A 229 5.53 -1.42 16.50
N MET A 230 5.87 -2.20 15.46
CA MET A 230 7.01 -3.11 15.44
C MET A 230 8.34 -2.39 15.30
N ASP A 231 9.38 -2.87 15.99
CA ASP A 231 10.76 -2.51 15.67
C ASP A 231 11.28 -3.29 14.44
N GLN A 232 12.14 -2.65 13.64
CA GLN A 232 12.65 -3.21 12.39
C GLN A 232 13.49 -4.48 12.58
N ARG A 233 14.14 -4.64 13.73
CA ARG A 233 14.91 -5.86 14.03
C ARG A 233 13.99 -7.07 14.18
N THR A 234 12.88 -6.91 14.89
CA THR A 234 11.87 -7.95 15.04
C THR A 234 11.23 -8.31 13.69
N VAL A 235 10.97 -7.32 12.83
CA VAL A 235 10.53 -7.57 11.44
C VAL A 235 11.58 -8.36 10.67
N ALA A 236 12.86 -7.96 10.72
CA ALA A 236 13.95 -8.67 10.07
C ALA A 236 14.11 -10.12 10.55
N MET A 237 13.93 -10.35 11.87
CA MET A 237 14.00 -11.70 12.46
C MET A 237 12.85 -12.58 11.97
N LEU A 238 11.63 -12.07 11.93
CA LEU A 238 10.46 -12.84 11.48
C LEU A 238 10.58 -13.22 9.99
N LEU A 239 11.04 -12.29 9.15
CA LEU A 239 11.16 -12.50 7.71
C LEU A 239 12.48 -13.21 7.31
N GLY A 240 13.41 -13.45 8.24
CA GLY A 240 14.68 -14.12 8.00
C GLY A 240 15.72 -13.28 7.26
N VAL A 241 15.45 -11.97 7.02
CA VAL A 241 16.39 -11.11 6.29
C VAL A 241 17.57 -10.62 7.14
N TYR A 242 17.57 -10.91 8.46
CA TYR A 242 18.73 -10.71 9.31
C TYR A 242 19.82 -11.81 9.17
N ARG A 243 19.50 -12.92 8.50
CA ARG A 243 20.32 -14.12 8.36
C ARG A 243 21.35 -13.94 7.26
N LYS A 244 22.52 -13.44 7.65
CA LYS A 244 23.61 -13.16 6.69
C LYS A 244 24.05 -14.41 5.93
N GLU A 245 23.96 -15.58 6.56
CA GLU A 245 24.30 -16.89 5.97
C GLU A 245 23.42 -17.24 4.77
N ASP A 246 22.20 -16.74 4.71
CA ASP A 246 21.29 -16.99 3.57
C ASP A 246 21.58 -16.07 2.36
N PHE A 247 22.44 -15.05 2.56
CA PHE A 247 22.79 -14.04 1.55
C PHE A 247 24.31 -13.94 1.26
N LEU A 248 25.09 -14.98 1.55
CA LEU A 248 26.57 -14.94 1.49
C LEU A 248 27.14 -14.44 0.15
N ASN A 249 26.46 -14.72 -0.97
CA ASN A 249 26.89 -14.32 -2.31
C ASN A 249 25.80 -13.57 -3.07
N ALA A 250 24.86 -12.99 -2.35
CA ALA A 250 23.69 -12.31 -2.89
C ALA A 250 23.50 -10.95 -2.25
N GLU A 251 22.81 -10.09 -2.93
CA GLU A 251 22.41 -8.76 -2.45
C GLU A 251 21.44 -8.88 -1.28
N HIS A 252 21.70 -8.14 -0.21
CA HIS A 252 20.88 -8.14 0.99
C HIS A 252 19.49 -7.54 0.77
N GLU A 253 18.53 -8.04 1.56
CA GLU A 253 17.21 -7.48 1.72
C GLU A 253 17.11 -6.71 3.03
N HIS A 254 16.42 -5.58 2.99
CA HIS A 254 16.15 -4.74 4.15
C HIS A 254 14.67 -4.83 4.52
N PRO A 255 14.32 -4.97 5.81
CA PRO A 255 12.92 -5.06 6.22
C PRO A 255 12.23 -3.69 6.05
N ASP A 256 11.09 -3.67 5.36
CA ASP A 256 10.24 -2.49 5.27
C ASP A 256 9.14 -2.56 6.34
N CYS A 257 8.13 -3.40 6.15
CA CYS A 257 6.98 -3.47 7.03
C CYS A 257 6.35 -4.86 7.12
N LEU A 258 5.48 -5.00 8.11
CA LEU A 258 4.54 -6.11 8.26
C LEU A 258 3.11 -5.59 8.28
N ALA A 259 2.18 -6.39 7.77
CA ALA A 259 0.76 -6.16 7.95
C ALA A 259 0.04 -7.45 8.30
N VAL A 260 -1.00 -7.35 9.10
CA VAL A 260 -1.96 -8.43 9.33
C VAL A 260 -3.11 -8.32 8.34
N VAL A 261 -3.51 -9.46 7.77
CA VAL A 261 -4.62 -9.59 6.83
C VAL A 261 -5.62 -10.62 7.38
N TRP A 262 -6.92 -10.32 7.31
CA TRP A 262 -7.95 -11.24 7.82
C TRP A 262 -9.26 -11.11 7.05
N PRO A 263 -10.05 -12.22 6.93
CA PRO A 263 -11.40 -12.18 6.39
C PRO A 263 -12.35 -11.52 7.40
N CYS A 264 -13.23 -10.65 6.91
CA CYS A 264 -14.30 -10.09 7.73
C CYS A 264 -15.42 -11.14 7.88
N THR A 265 -15.53 -11.79 9.03
CA THR A 265 -16.62 -12.72 9.28
C THR A 265 -17.93 -11.93 9.46
N GLU A 266 -18.78 -11.91 8.44
CA GLU A 266 -20.16 -11.48 8.63
C GLU A 266 -20.87 -12.49 9.53
N VAL A 267 -21.50 -12.03 10.59
CA VAL A 267 -22.53 -12.80 11.29
C VAL A 267 -23.67 -12.97 10.29
N ARG A 268 -23.79 -14.15 9.66
CA ARG A 268 -24.96 -14.51 8.89
C ARG A 268 -26.17 -14.29 9.79
N ARG A 269 -26.94 -13.23 9.54
CA ARG A 269 -28.32 -13.19 9.96
C ARG A 269 -29.04 -14.28 9.17
N GLU A 270 -29.16 -15.46 9.76
CA GLU A 270 -30.16 -16.42 9.30
C GLU A 270 -31.49 -15.69 9.25
N ALA A 271 -32.11 -15.74 8.09
CA ALA A 271 -33.41 -15.16 7.82
C ALA A 271 -34.47 -15.75 8.76
N LEU A 272 -34.68 -15.10 9.91
CA LEU A 272 -35.90 -15.20 10.68
C LEU A 272 -36.99 -14.42 9.91
N GLY A 273 -37.55 -15.06 8.87
CA GLY A 273 -38.56 -14.37 8.09
C GLY A 273 -39.10 -15.16 6.89
N ALA A 274 -39.33 -16.44 7.05
CA ALA A 274 -40.24 -17.16 6.15
C ALA A 274 -41.07 -18.12 6.97
N ARG A 275 -41.97 -17.60 7.79
CA ARG A 275 -43.16 -18.35 8.22
C ARG A 275 -44.32 -17.86 7.39
N GLY A 276 -44.78 -18.81 6.63
CA GLY A 276 -45.86 -18.76 5.68
C GLY A 276 -47.15 -18.11 6.17
N GLN A 277 -47.82 -17.56 5.22
CA GLN A 277 -49.27 -17.40 5.25
C GLN A 277 -49.91 -18.76 5.49
N GLY A 278 -50.32 -19.03 6.72
CA GLY A 278 -51.17 -20.12 7.11
C GLY A 278 -52.57 -19.56 7.38
N GLU A 279 -53.56 -20.11 6.67
CA GLU A 279 -54.99 -19.84 6.78
C GLU A 279 -55.45 -19.79 8.24
N ILE A 280 -56.32 -18.83 8.51
CA ILE A 280 -57.11 -18.73 9.74
C ILE A 280 -58.23 -19.75 9.61
N ILE A 281 -58.14 -20.89 10.31
CA ILE A 281 -59.26 -21.74 10.63
C ILE A 281 -59.57 -21.53 12.12
N GLN A 282 -60.76 -20.99 12.39
CA GLN A 282 -61.34 -20.91 13.72
C GLN A 282 -61.69 -22.32 14.21
N PRO A 283 -61.43 -22.69 15.48
CA PRO A 283 -62.14 -23.80 16.12
C PRO A 283 -63.20 -23.26 17.07
N GLU A 284 -64.36 -23.82 16.91
CA GLU A 284 -65.53 -23.73 17.81
C GLU A 284 -65.19 -24.26 19.22
N ALA A 285 -65.87 -23.66 20.18
CA ALA A 285 -65.84 -23.97 21.58
C ALA A 285 -66.50 -25.31 21.92
N SER A 286 -65.90 -26.13 22.77
CA SER A 286 -66.68 -26.94 23.73
C SER A 286 -65.87 -27.15 25.03
N ALA A 287 -66.52 -26.81 26.14
CA ALA A 287 -66.07 -26.96 27.51
C ALA A 287 -66.09 -28.41 27.97
N VAL A 288 -65.25 -28.79 28.92
CA VAL A 288 -65.61 -29.45 30.20
C VAL A 288 -64.32 -29.77 30.99
N GLY A 289 -64.32 -29.32 32.21
CA GLY A 289 -63.42 -29.30 33.29
C GLY A 289 -62.87 -30.58 33.86
N ARG A 290 -61.86 -30.44 34.67
CA ARG A 290 -61.75 -30.86 36.10
C ARG A 290 -60.35 -30.64 36.68
N GLN A 291 -60.42 -30.11 37.91
CA GLN A 291 -59.34 -29.95 38.86
C GLN A 291 -58.69 -31.28 39.31
N LYS A 292 -57.41 -31.25 39.71
CA LYS A 292 -56.85 -31.62 41.04
C LYS A 292 -55.34 -31.59 41.04
N GLN A 293 -54.82 -30.77 41.88
CA GLN A 293 -54.05 -31.02 43.12
C GLN A 293 -52.62 -31.57 43.01
N ILE A 294 -51.69 -30.74 43.35
CA ILE A 294 -50.56 -30.66 44.32
C ILE A 294 -50.01 -32.02 44.80
N GLU A 295 -48.71 -32.20 44.67
CA GLU A 295 -47.84 -32.60 45.79
C GLU A 295 -46.35 -32.34 45.52
N GLU A 296 -45.67 -31.92 46.55
CA GLU A 296 -44.23 -31.59 46.71
C GLU A 296 -43.37 -32.84 46.73
N GLY A 297 -42.09 -32.73 46.35
CA GLY A 297 -41.12 -33.77 46.61
C GLY A 297 -39.70 -33.51 46.14
N LYS A 298 -38.94 -32.77 46.95
CA LYS A 298 -37.51 -32.90 47.28
C LYS A 298 -36.43 -33.19 46.22
N ALA A 299 -35.48 -32.32 46.23
CA ALA A 299 -34.13 -32.25 45.68
C ALA A 299 -33.31 -33.55 45.69
N PHE A 300 -32.53 -33.74 44.61
CA PHE A 300 -31.19 -34.36 44.71
C PHE A 300 -30.22 -33.64 43.76
N SER A 301 -29.15 -33.12 44.34
CA SER A 301 -28.03 -32.44 43.69
C SER A 301 -27.14 -33.44 42.96
N GLY A 302 -26.90 -33.21 41.72
CA GLY A 302 -25.83 -33.84 40.93
C GLY A 302 -25.20 -32.82 39.99
N ARG A 303 -24.05 -32.29 40.38
CA ARG A 303 -23.22 -31.43 39.53
C ARG A 303 -22.62 -32.29 38.41
N HIS A 304 -23.00 -32.05 37.19
CA HIS A 304 -22.16 -32.25 36.02
C HIS A 304 -21.85 -30.90 35.43
N GLN A 305 -20.58 -30.50 35.55
CA GLN A 305 -20.02 -29.37 34.81
C GLN A 305 -19.97 -29.77 33.33
N GLY A 306 -20.96 -29.36 32.55
CA GLY A 306 -20.85 -29.26 31.13
C GLY A 306 -20.31 -27.85 30.83
N GLU A 307 -19.09 -27.76 30.36
CA GLU A 307 -18.56 -26.51 29.80
C GLU A 307 -19.43 -26.09 28.61
N ASN A 308 -20.33 -25.16 28.87
CA ASN A 308 -20.99 -24.41 27.84
C ASN A 308 -19.93 -23.47 27.26
N VAL A 309 -19.33 -23.86 26.12
CA VAL A 309 -18.68 -22.91 25.23
C VAL A 309 -19.82 -22.07 24.64
N GLN A 310 -20.18 -21.00 25.36
CA GLN A 310 -21.01 -19.94 24.80
C GLN A 310 -20.21 -19.31 23.66
N GLY A 311 -20.63 -19.56 22.41
CA GLY A 311 -20.25 -18.78 21.27
C GLY A 311 -20.70 -17.33 21.50
N GLU A 312 -19.79 -16.50 21.98
CA GLU A 312 -20.01 -15.06 22.09
C GLU A 312 -20.31 -14.50 20.70
N ALA A 313 -21.47 -13.91 20.57
CA ALA A 313 -21.90 -13.20 19.37
C ALA A 313 -20.96 -12.01 19.16
N LEU A 314 -20.05 -12.11 18.17
CA LEU A 314 -19.13 -11.04 17.76
C LEU A 314 -19.92 -9.87 17.14
N GLY A 315 -20.49 -9.04 18.04
CA GLY A 315 -20.93 -7.68 17.79
C GLY A 315 -20.05 -6.68 18.52
N GLU A 316 -18.91 -7.14 19.05
CA GLU A 316 -18.03 -6.35 19.89
C GLU A 316 -16.87 -5.74 19.10
N THR A 317 -16.53 -4.53 19.49
CA THR A 317 -15.35 -3.77 19.09
C THR A 317 -14.09 -4.61 19.35
N ALA A 318 -13.37 -5.00 18.29
CA ALA A 318 -12.11 -5.73 18.43
C ALA A 318 -10.94 -4.74 18.54
N SER A 319 -10.06 -4.97 19.50
CA SER A 319 -8.77 -4.25 19.58
C SER A 319 -7.71 -5.05 18.82
N ILE A 320 -7.17 -4.47 17.75
CA ILE A 320 -6.14 -5.09 16.91
C ILE A 320 -4.77 -4.56 17.34
N PRO A 321 -3.87 -5.41 17.87
CA PRO A 321 -2.51 -5.00 18.18
C PRO A 321 -1.75 -4.61 16.91
N LEU A 322 -0.96 -3.54 16.97
CA LEU A 322 -0.06 -3.12 15.90
C LEU A 322 1.35 -3.71 16.05
N PHE A 323 1.50 -4.73 16.85
CA PHE A 323 2.76 -5.41 17.17
C PHE A 323 2.54 -6.92 17.33
N LEU A 324 3.62 -7.68 17.19
CA LEU A 324 3.69 -9.10 17.51
C LEU A 324 4.41 -9.31 18.84
N ASP A 325 4.09 -10.39 19.53
CA ASP A 325 4.84 -10.82 20.71
C ASP A 325 6.29 -11.15 20.35
N SER A 326 7.23 -10.41 20.91
CA SER A 326 8.66 -10.56 20.62
C SER A 326 9.22 -11.92 21.04
N GLY A 327 8.63 -12.57 22.06
CA GLY A 327 9.00 -13.91 22.49
C GLY A 327 8.59 -14.95 21.45
N ALA A 328 7.36 -14.82 20.91
CA ALA A 328 6.88 -15.69 19.84
C ALA A 328 7.71 -15.53 18.56
N VAL A 329 8.10 -14.30 18.21
CA VAL A 329 8.99 -14.05 17.04
C VAL A 329 10.37 -14.68 17.27
N LYS A 330 10.97 -14.54 18.46
CA LYS A 330 12.25 -15.18 18.78
C LYS A 330 12.18 -16.69 18.71
N GLU A 331 11.09 -17.29 19.20
CA GLU A 331 10.89 -18.74 19.14
C GLU A 331 10.93 -19.25 17.69
N VAL A 332 10.21 -18.63 16.77
CA VAL A 332 10.18 -19.07 15.36
C VAL A 332 11.44 -18.71 14.60
N SER A 333 12.20 -17.70 15.02
CA SER A 333 13.42 -17.25 14.33
C SER A 333 14.60 -18.22 14.48
N VAL A 334 14.56 -19.13 15.43
CA VAL A 334 15.62 -20.15 15.66
C VAL A 334 15.33 -21.49 15.01
N GLU A 335 14.18 -21.62 14.36
CA GLU A 335 13.81 -22.83 13.61
C GLU A 335 14.67 -23.06 12.36
N GLN A 336 14.49 -24.20 11.71
CA GLN A 336 15.22 -24.51 10.48
C GLN A 336 14.74 -23.63 9.32
N TRP A 337 15.70 -22.98 8.66
CA TRP A 337 15.49 -22.18 7.46
C TRP A 337 15.92 -22.92 6.20
N HIS A 338 15.25 -22.63 5.08
CA HIS A 338 15.46 -23.28 3.79
C HIS A 338 15.83 -22.27 2.73
N GLY A 339 16.76 -22.69 1.85
CA GLY A 339 17.17 -21.97 0.66
C GLY A 339 18.19 -20.87 0.89
N GLN A 340 18.96 -20.61 -0.17
CA GLN A 340 19.96 -19.55 -0.28
C GLN A 340 19.50 -18.54 -1.32
N ALA A 341 19.63 -17.25 -1.01
CA ALA A 341 19.28 -16.20 -1.95
C ALA A 341 20.13 -16.29 -3.22
N ASN A 342 19.50 -16.24 -4.40
CA ASN A 342 20.19 -16.15 -5.66
C ASN A 342 20.90 -14.80 -5.81
N ARG A 343 22.03 -14.80 -6.51
CA ARG A 343 22.71 -13.56 -6.90
C ARG A 343 21.92 -12.88 -8.02
N LEU A 344 21.73 -11.57 -7.93
CA LEU A 344 20.95 -10.80 -8.90
C LEU A 344 21.81 -10.12 -9.96
N SER A 345 23.05 -9.78 -9.65
CA SER A 345 24.01 -9.13 -10.56
C SER A 345 25.21 -10.04 -10.83
N ARG A 346 25.84 -9.88 -12.00
CA ARG A 346 27.00 -10.70 -12.38
C ARG A 346 28.24 -10.39 -11.56
N GLU A 347 28.45 -9.11 -11.25
CA GLU A 347 29.56 -8.61 -10.45
C GLU A 347 29.06 -8.18 -9.06
N ASP A 348 30.00 -7.99 -8.14
CA ASP A 348 29.64 -7.48 -6.81
C ASP A 348 29.08 -6.08 -6.92
N PRO A 349 27.99 -5.79 -6.21
CA PRO A 349 27.37 -4.49 -6.26
C PRO A 349 28.30 -3.41 -5.70
N VAL A 350 28.17 -2.22 -6.24
CA VAL A 350 28.86 -1.04 -5.68
C VAL A 350 28.26 -0.74 -4.30
N LEU A 351 29.13 -0.59 -3.30
CA LEU A 351 28.71 -0.19 -1.96
C LEU A 351 28.36 1.29 -1.95
N TRP A 352 27.13 1.58 -1.53
CA TRP A 352 26.61 2.92 -1.34
C TRP A 352 26.39 3.16 0.16
N GLU A 353 27.49 3.43 0.90
CA GLU A 353 27.49 3.53 2.37
C GLU A 353 26.38 4.44 2.93
N ILE A 354 26.06 5.52 2.22
CA ILE A 354 25.00 6.45 2.63
C ILE A 354 23.61 5.80 2.61
N ILE A 355 23.37 4.79 1.75
CA ILE A 355 22.11 4.04 1.70
C ILE A 355 21.99 3.15 2.94
N ASP A 356 23.04 2.43 3.29
CA ASP A 356 23.07 1.57 4.49
C ASP A 356 22.96 2.41 5.76
N GLU A 357 23.60 3.60 5.75
CA GLU A 357 23.54 4.54 6.84
C GLU A 357 22.11 5.05 7.08
N VAL A 358 21.42 5.54 6.04
CA VAL A 358 20.05 6.06 6.18
C VAL A 358 19.07 4.94 6.50
N ALA A 359 19.23 3.76 5.90
CA ALA A 359 18.43 2.60 6.20
C ALA A 359 18.50 2.24 7.70
N THR A 360 19.73 2.18 8.25
CA THR A 360 19.92 1.88 9.67
C THR A 360 19.44 3.03 10.58
N ALA A 361 19.65 4.29 10.18
CA ALA A 361 19.22 5.46 10.95
C ALA A 361 17.68 5.55 11.03
N SER A 362 16.98 5.11 9.98
CA SER A 362 15.51 5.13 9.90
C SER A 362 14.83 3.88 10.51
N TRP A 363 15.56 2.98 11.16
CA TRP A 363 14.95 1.86 11.87
C TRP A 363 14.21 2.33 13.12
N LYS A 364 12.97 1.90 13.29
CA LYS A 364 12.27 1.95 14.58
C LYS A 364 12.96 0.97 15.52
N ARG A 365 13.46 1.46 16.64
CA ARG A 365 14.34 0.67 17.53
C ARG A 365 13.60 -0.08 18.62
N ASN A 366 12.42 0.39 18.97
CA ASN A 366 11.61 -0.19 20.04
C ASN A 366 10.22 -0.47 19.53
N SER A 367 9.70 -1.65 19.83
CA SER A 367 8.27 -1.94 19.66
C SER A 367 7.44 -1.22 20.72
N GLU A 368 6.23 -0.82 20.36
CA GLU A 368 5.28 -0.16 21.26
C GLU A 368 4.04 -1.04 21.38
N GLU A 369 3.49 -1.18 22.57
CA GLU A 369 2.24 -1.92 22.80
C GLU A 369 1.04 -1.02 22.44
N THR A 370 0.82 -0.82 21.16
CA THR A 370 -0.24 0.02 20.62
C THR A 370 -1.30 -0.84 19.92
N THR A 371 -2.55 -0.45 20.06
CA THR A 371 -3.69 -1.12 19.44
C THR A 371 -4.53 -0.13 18.66
N VAL A 372 -5.23 -0.62 17.63
CA VAL A 372 -6.30 0.12 16.96
C VAL A 372 -7.64 -0.56 17.24
N THR A 373 -8.66 0.24 17.43
CA THR A 373 -10.02 -0.24 17.65
C THR A 373 -10.66 -0.55 16.31
N TRP A 374 -11.06 -1.81 16.12
CA TRP A 374 -11.81 -2.26 14.97
C TRP A 374 -13.26 -2.52 15.34
N GLN A 375 -14.22 -1.92 14.63
CA GLN A 375 -15.64 -2.21 14.78
C GLN A 375 -16.14 -2.95 13.54
N PRO A 376 -16.86 -4.08 13.70
CA PRO A 376 -17.60 -4.66 12.58
C PRO A 376 -18.60 -3.61 12.08
N HIS A 377 -18.65 -3.39 10.77
CA HIS A 377 -19.50 -2.36 10.19
C HIS A 377 -20.97 -2.53 10.62
N ARG A 378 -21.47 -1.62 11.45
CA ARG A 378 -22.90 -1.34 11.43
C ARG A 378 -23.19 -0.66 10.10
N THR A 379 -24.05 -1.24 9.29
CA THR A 379 -24.66 -0.60 8.12
C THR A 379 -25.39 0.66 8.62
N LEU A 380 -24.66 1.77 8.73
CA LEU A 380 -25.31 3.08 8.85
C LEU A 380 -25.83 3.36 7.44
N ALA A 381 -27.16 3.45 7.32
CA ALA A 381 -27.80 3.92 6.11
C ALA A 381 -27.07 5.21 5.65
N PRO A 382 -26.82 5.40 4.34
CA PRO A 382 -26.23 6.62 3.84
C PRO A 382 -27.09 7.78 4.33
N THR A 383 -26.47 8.74 5.02
CA THR A 383 -27.16 9.95 5.48
C THR A 383 -27.66 10.67 4.22
N PRO A 384 -28.98 10.86 4.04
CA PRO A 384 -29.49 11.58 2.87
C PRO A 384 -28.95 13.02 2.94
N GLY A 385 -28.23 13.45 1.91
CA GLY A 385 -27.76 14.82 1.79
C GLY A 385 -26.25 15.03 1.76
N THR A 386 -25.41 13.97 1.79
CA THR A 386 -23.98 14.16 1.52
C THR A 386 -23.78 14.48 0.03
N PRO A 387 -23.21 15.64 -0.33
CA PRO A 387 -22.97 16.07 -1.72
C PRO A 387 -22.13 15.07 -2.56
N HIS A 388 -21.41 14.16 -1.91
CA HIS A 388 -20.50 13.19 -2.52
C HIS A 388 -21.12 11.96 -3.15
N ALA A 389 -22.34 11.58 -2.79
CA ALA A 389 -22.97 10.38 -3.38
C ALA A 389 -23.06 10.44 -4.91
N SER A 390 -23.05 11.66 -5.49
CA SER A 390 -23.08 11.86 -6.94
C SER A 390 -21.74 11.64 -7.62
N LEU A 391 -20.61 12.03 -6.99
CA LEU A 391 -19.25 11.83 -7.52
C LEU A 391 -18.78 10.38 -7.39
N LEU A 392 -19.31 9.66 -6.39
CA LEU A 392 -18.96 8.27 -6.11
C LEU A 392 -19.95 7.27 -6.75
N ARG A 393 -20.90 7.71 -7.59
CA ARG A 393 -21.77 6.79 -8.33
C ARG A 393 -20.93 5.89 -9.22
N PRO A 394 -21.29 4.58 -9.34
CA PRO A 394 -20.59 3.66 -10.23
C PRO A 394 -20.47 4.26 -11.62
N HIS A 395 -19.26 4.49 -12.07
CA HIS A 395 -18.97 5.08 -13.39
C HIS A 395 -18.26 4.07 -14.29
N VAL A 396 -17.83 2.94 -13.73
CA VAL A 396 -16.97 2.00 -14.42
C VAL A 396 -17.58 0.60 -14.33
N ASP A 397 -17.96 0.04 -15.46
CA ASP A 397 -18.45 -1.35 -15.57
C ASP A 397 -17.31 -2.39 -15.41
N GLN A 398 -16.05 -1.92 -15.37
CA GLN A 398 -14.90 -2.80 -15.28
C GLN A 398 -14.69 -3.31 -13.85
N THR A 399 -14.20 -4.55 -13.75
CA THR A 399 -13.85 -5.14 -12.46
C THR A 399 -12.53 -4.57 -11.91
N ALA A 400 -12.38 -4.60 -10.60
CA ALA A 400 -11.14 -4.20 -9.93
C ALA A 400 -9.92 -4.97 -10.46
N GLY A 401 -10.08 -6.28 -10.69
CA GLY A 401 -9.02 -7.12 -11.24
C GLY A 401 -8.61 -6.73 -12.67
N GLN A 402 -9.56 -6.33 -13.51
CA GLN A 402 -9.25 -5.79 -14.84
C GLN A 402 -8.44 -4.51 -14.73
N MET A 403 -8.87 -3.56 -13.88
CA MET A 403 -8.16 -2.29 -13.66
C MET A 403 -6.73 -2.51 -13.18
N ILE A 404 -6.54 -3.39 -12.17
CA ILE A 404 -5.21 -3.70 -11.62
C ILE A 404 -4.31 -4.33 -12.70
N ARG A 405 -4.82 -5.29 -13.46
CA ARG A 405 -4.03 -6.02 -14.47
C ARG A 405 -3.71 -5.19 -15.70
N GLN A 406 -4.58 -4.26 -16.11
CA GLN A 406 -4.35 -3.41 -17.28
C GLN A 406 -3.55 -2.15 -16.99
N ARG A 407 -3.48 -1.71 -15.71
CA ARG A 407 -2.71 -0.54 -15.31
C ARG A 407 -1.28 -0.57 -15.85
N ARG A 408 -0.90 0.50 -16.52
CA ARG A 408 0.47 0.74 -17.00
C ARG A 408 0.86 2.18 -16.70
N SER A 409 2.15 2.42 -16.46
CA SER A 409 2.70 3.77 -16.48
C SER A 409 2.76 4.26 -17.92
N ALA A 410 2.37 5.51 -18.17
CA ALA A 410 2.58 6.15 -19.45
C ALA A 410 4.06 6.50 -19.64
N VAL A 411 4.54 6.47 -20.88
CA VAL A 411 5.89 6.91 -21.25
C VAL A 411 5.89 8.31 -21.86
N ALA A 412 4.74 8.73 -22.40
CA ALA A 412 4.47 10.07 -22.94
C ALA A 412 2.98 10.35 -22.91
N PHE A 413 2.60 11.62 -22.90
CA PHE A 413 1.23 12.09 -23.10
C PHE A 413 1.09 12.88 -24.41
N ASP A 414 -0.14 12.96 -24.92
CA ASP A 414 -0.45 13.57 -26.21
C ASP A 414 -0.47 15.11 -26.20
N GLY A 415 -0.40 15.73 -25.00
CA GLY A 415 -0.44 17.17 -24.82
C GLY A 415 -1.78 17.83 -25.17
N THR A 416 -2.83 17.06 -25.47
CA THR A 416 -4.13 17.55 -25.95
C THR A 416 -5.33 17.04 -25.15
N THR A 417 -5.26 15.82 -24.60
CA THR A 417 -6.35 15.23 -23.83
C THR A 417 -6.66 16.07 -22.59
N SER A 418 -7.93 16.45 -22.43
CA SER A 418 -8.47 17.05 -21.20
C SER A 418 -9.28 16.02 -20.41
N ILE A 419 -9.49 16.32 -19.13
CA ILE A 419 -10.42 15.58 -18.26
C ILE A 419 -11.46 16.56 -17.69
N SER A 420 -12.65 16.06 -17.38
CA SER A 420 -13.67 16.88 -16.73
C SER A 420 -13.30 17.23 -15.29
N SER A 421 -13.76 18.38 -14.78
CA SER A 421 -13.64 18.73 -13.35
C SER A 421 -14.25 17.66 -12.44
N THR A 422 -15.33 17.00 -12.85
CA THR A 422 -15.92 15.88 -12.12
C THR A 422 -14.94 14.71 -11.95
N THR A 423 -14.24 14.33 -13.04
CA THR A 423 -13.20 13.28 -13.02
C THR A 423 -12.04 13.69 -12.11
N PHE A 424 -11.57 14.91 -12.23
CA PHE A 424 -10.51 15.47 -11.42
C PHE A 424 -10.86 15.46 -9.93
N TYR A 425 -12.03 15.97 -9.55
CA TYR A 425 -12.48 15.96 -8.15
C TYR A 425 -12.70 14.55 -7.60
N ARG A 426 -13.16 13.61 -8.43
CA ARG A 426 -13.25 12.20 -8.05
C ARG A 426 -11.87 11.64 -7.68
N MET A 427 -10.84 11.83 -8.52
CA MET A 427 -9.48 11.38 -8.25
C MET A 427 -8.96 11.97 -6.94
N LEU A 428 -9.16 13.27 -6.72
CA LEU A 428 -8.74 13.95 -5.49
C LEU A 428 -9.52 13.48 -4.26
N THR A 429 -10.82 13.19 -4.41
CA THR A 429 -11.62 12.60 -3.32
C THR A 429 -11.12 11.22 -2.91
N ARG A 430 -10.66 10.40 -3.88
CA ARG A 430 -10.12 9.05 -3.61
C ARG A 430 -8.79 9.07 -2.86
N VAL A 431 -8.00 10.13 -2.99
CA VAL A 431 -6.76 10.27 -2.23
C VAL A 431 -6.94 10.86 -0.84
N MET A 432 -8.17 11.23 -0.43
CA MET A 432 -8.46 11.72 0.91
C MET A 432 -8.55 10.56 1.92
N PRO A 433 -7.70 10.54 2.97
CA PRO A 433 -7.73 9.47 3.98
C PRO A 433 -8.89 9.60 4.97
N ARG A 434 -9.53 10.79 5.06
CA ARG A 434 -10.63 11.06 6.01
C ARG A 434 -10.19 10.85 7.46
N THR A 435 -9.18 11.58 7.87
CA THR A 435 -8.54 11.49 9.19
C THR A 435 -9.49 11.80 10.36
N GLU A 436 -10.57 12.54 10.10
CA GLU A 436 -11.65 12.78 11.06
C GLU A 436 -12.42 11.51 11.47
N ARG A 437 -12.18 10.38 10.79
CA ARG A 437 -12.79 9.07 11.09
C ARG A 437 -11.83 8.19 11.86
N ALA A 438 -12.37 7.28 12.67
CA ALA A 438 -11.57 6.19 13.21
C ALA A 438 -10.88 5.41 12.07
N GLN A 439 -9.67 4.91 12.29
CA GLN A 439 -8.87 4.25 11.25
C GLN A 439 -9.65 3.17 10.49
N CYS A 440 -10.38 2.31 11.19
CA CYS A 440 -11.19 1.25 10.60
C CYS A 440 -12.36 1.75 9.73
N GLU A 441 -12.72 3.02 9.84
CA GLU A 441 -13.78 3.67 9.06
C GLU A 441 -13.24 4.47 7.88
N ARG A 442 -11.92 4.62 7.78
CA ARG A 442 -11.28 5.26 6.64
C ARG A 442 -11.60 4.50 5.35
N PRO A 443 -11.73 5.18 4.20
CA PRO A 443 -11.93 4.48 2.93
C PRO A 443 -10.69 3.67 2.54
N VAL A 444 -10.90 2.58 1.80
CA VAL A 444 -9.80 1.83 1.16
C VAL A 444 -9.02 2.77 0.23
N PRO A 445 -7.69 2.73 0.21
CA PRO A 445 -6.79 1.89 1.01
C PRO A 445 -6.27 2.56 2.30
N TRP A 446 -6.82 3.71 2.70
CA TRP A 446 -6.30 4.55 3.79
C TRP A 446 -6.45 3.91 5.17
N ASP A 447 -7.32 2.94 5.32
CA ASP A 447 -7.51 2.17 6.55
C ASP A 447 -6.32 1.23 6.87
N VAL A 448 -5.37 1.03 5.95
CA VAL A 448 -4.14 0.28 6.19
C VAL A 448 -3.12 1.06 7.02
N LEU A 449 -3.15 2.41 6.92
CA LEU A 449 -2.21 3.29 7.62
C LEU A 449 -2.67 3.61 9.04
N CYS A 450 -1.75 3.52 9.99
CA CYS A 450 -2.01 3.78 11.41
C CYS A 450 -1.80 5.25 11.81
N TRP A 451 -1.57 6.14 10.84
CA TRP A 451 -1.29 7.56 11.07
C TRP A 451 -2.17 8.46 10.21
N ASP A 452 -2.24 9.73 10.58
CA ASP A 452 -2.94 10.77 9.84
C ASP A 452 -2.08 11.29 8.68
N ALA A 453 -2.73 11.86 7.66
CA ALA A 453 -2.05 12.29 6.46
C ALA A 453 -0.91 13.28 6.79
N ALA A 454 0.29 12.92 6.37
CA ALA A 454 1.49 13.76 6.41
C ALA A 454 1.92 14.25 5.01
N ILE A 455 1.22 13.80 3.97
CA ILE A 455 1.46 14.17 2.57
C ILE A 455 0.30 15.03 2.06
N HIS A 456 0.61 16.19 1.48
CA HIS A 456 -0.32 17.10 0.81
C HIS A 456 0.05 17.23 -0.65
N LEU A 457 -0.84 17.72 -1.52
CA LEU A 457 -0.60 17.76 -2.96
C LEU A 457 -0.54 19.19 -3.48
N LEU A 458 0.59 19.56 -4.10
CA LEU A 458 0.71 20.76 -4.92
C LEU A 458 0.43 20.36 -6.36
N LEU A 459 -0.63 20.89 -6.98
CA LEU A 459 -1.08 20.51 -8.31
C LEU A 459 -0.78 21.60 -9.33
N PHE A 460 -0.29 21.18 -10.49
CA PHE A 460 -0.11 21.97 -11.69
C PHE A 460 -1.25 21.57 -12.65
N VAL A 461 -2.31 22.36 -12.69
CA VAL A 461 -3.51 22.07 -13.50
C VAL A 461 -3.34 22.69 -14.89
N HIS A 462 -3.47 21.87 -15.94
CA HIS A 462 -3.24 22.28 -17.33
C HIS A 462 -4.51 22.19 -18.18
N ARG A 463 -5.14 21.00 -18.22
CA ARG A 463 -6.25 20.65 -19.11
C ARG A 463 -7.36 19.93 -18.32
N VAL A 464 -7.94 20.65 -17.35
CA VAL A 464 -9.12 20.20 -16.61
C VAL A 464 -10.28 21.11 -16.99
N ASP A 465 -11.28 20.55 -17.68
CA ASP A 465 -12.42 21.32 -18.17
C ASP A 465 -13.20 21.95 -17.01
N GLY A 466 -13.42 23.25 -17.06
CA GLY A 466 -14.12 24.00 -16.04
C GLY A 466 -13.23 24.51 -14.89
N LEU A 467 -11.91 24.28 -14.95
CA LEU A 467 -10.94 24.87 -14.04
C LEU A 467 -9.98 25.83 -14.76
N THR A 468 -9.62 26.90 -14.08
CA THR A 468 -8.57 27.81 -14.54
C THR A 468 -7.22 27.11 -14.45
N PRO A 469 -6.40 27.09 -15.53
CA PRO A 469 -5.04 26.57 -15.44
C PRO A 469 -4.21 27.35 -14.42
N GLY A 470 -3.38 26.62 -13.65
CA GLY A 470 -2.58 27.23 -12.60
C GLY A 470 -2.14 26.28 -11.53
N LEU A 471 -1.78 26.86 -10.38
CA LEU A 471 -1.36 26.13 -9.19
C LEU A 471 -2.50 25.96 -8.21
N TYR A 472 -2.63 24.75 -7.70
CA TYR A 472 -3.61 24.40 -6.66
C TYR A 472 -2.92 23.61 -5.54
N VAL A 473 -3.52 23.62 -4.35
CA VAL A 473 -3.08 22.77 -3.25
C VAL A 473 -4.25 22.02 -2.65
N LEU A 474 -4.07 20.70 -2.43
CA LEU A 474 -4.98 19.86 -1.67
C LEU A 474 -4.38 19.58 -0.30
N ALA A 475 -5.03 20.07 0.76
CA ALA A 475 -4.69 19.71 2.14
C ALA A 475 -5.36 18.39 2.49
N ARG A 476 -4.63 17.26 2.38
CA ARG A 476 -5.20 15.93 2.64
C ARG A 476 -5.59 15.70 4.10
N ASP A 477 -5.02 16.47 5.02
CA ASP A 477 -5.51 16.65 6.37
C ASP A 477 -5.99 18.10 6.53
N PRO A 478 -7.32 18.35 6.70
CA PRO A 478 -7.86 19.71 6.85
C PRO A 478 -7.31 20.46 8.08
N GLU A 479 -6.95 19.75 9.15
CA GLU A 479 -6.40 20.37 10.37
C GLU A 479 -5.02 21.00 10.13
N LYS A 480 -4.31 20.52 9.09
CA LYS A 480 -2.99 21.02 8.69
C LYS A 480 -3.01 22.22 7.75
N LEU A 481 -4.20 22.67 7.32
CA LEU A 481 -4.32 23.79 6.38
C LEU A 481 -3.60 25.05 6.86
N SER A 482 -3.74 25.40 8.14
CA SER A 482 -3.06 26.57 8.71
C SER A 482 -1.53 26.44 8.68
N PHE A 483 -1.01 25.26 8.96
CA PHE A 483 0.42 24.95 8.89
C PHE A 483 0.93 25.08 7.44
N ILE A 484 0.21 24.53 6.46
CA ILE A 484 0.58 24.59 5.04
C ILE A 484 0.61 26.05 4.57
N LYS A 485 -0.43 26.84 4.90
CA LYS A 485 -0.49 28.28 4.58
C LYS A 485 0.69 29.06 5.14
N GLN A 486 1.03 28.83 6.41
CA GLN A 486 2.15 29.52 7.07
C GLN A 486 3.53 29.11 6.50
N SER A 487 3.63 27.93 5.93
CA SER A 487 4.87 27.43 5.34
C SER A 487 5.13 27.95 3.91
N MET A 488 4.13 28.54 3.28
CA MET A 488 4.17 29.01 1.88
C MET A 488 4.20 30.54 1.79
N ASN A 489 4.38 31.07 0.58
CA ASN A 489 4.37 32.51 0.32
C ASN A 489 2.99 33.10 0.71
N PRO A 490 2.95 34.15 1.59
CA PRO A 490 1.71 34.79 2.00
C PRO A 490 0.98 35.52 0.84
N GLU A 491 1.62 35.77 -0.30
CA GLU A 491 1.01 36.39 -1.47
C GLU A 491 0.15 35.45 -2.32
N LEU A 492 0.11 34.14 -2.02
CA LEU A 492 -0.74 33.16 -2.69
C LEU A 492 -2.21 33.39 -2.31
N GLU A 493 -3.15 33.16 -3.24
CA GLU A 493 -4.54 33.60 -3.08
C GLU A 493 -5.40 32.73 -2.15
N TRP A 494 -5.21 31.42 -2.14
CA TRP A 494 -5.96 30.48 -1.29
C TRP A 494 -7.48 30.53 -1.44
N THR A 495 -7.95 30.62 -2.68
CA THR A 495 -9.38 30.61 -3.01
C THR A 495 -9.86 29.17 -3.21
N GLU A 496 -11.05 28.81 -2.72
CA GLU A 496 -11.63 27.50 -3.00
C GLU A 496 -11.78 27.27 -4.50
N ALA A 497 -11.47 26.05 -4.97
CA ALA A 497 -11.54 25.72 -6.38
C ALA A 497 -13.01 25.77 -6.88
N PRO A 498 -13.30 26.34 -8.06
CA PRO A 498 -14.66 26.48 -8.58
C PRO A 498 -15.40 25.15 -8.72
N GLY A 499 -16.58 25.02 -8.14
CA GLY A 499 -17.39 23.79 -8.20
C GLY A 499 -16.80 22.62 -7.42
N CYS A 500 -15.80 22.87 -6.57
CA CYS A 500 -15.21 21.87 -5.69
C CYS A 500 -16.23 21.35 -4.67
N PRO A 501 -16.28 20.05 -4.38
CA PRO A 501 -17.04 19.52 -3.26
C PRO A 501 -16.65 20.16 -1.94
N GLY A 502 -17.63 20.57 -1.10
CA GLY A 502 -17.38 21.36 0.11
C GLY A 502 -16.55 20.66 1.21
N ASP A 503 -16.34 19.34 1.11
CA ASP A 503 -15.49 18.56 2.01
C ASP A 503 -14.14 18.15 1.36
N LEU A 504 -13.81 18.70 0.18
CA LEU A 504 -12.51 18.56 -0.46
C LEU A 504 -11.71 19.86 -0.29
N PRO A 505 -10.72 19.92 0.61
CA PRO A 505 -9.97 21.13 0.92
C PRO A 505 -8.94 21.44 -0.17
N LEU A 506 -9.45 21.81 -1.34
CA LEU A 506 -8.70 22.14 -2.54
C LEU A 506 -8.76 23.66 -2.77
N TYR A 507 -7.60 24.28 -2.80
CA TYR A 507 -7.46 25.73 -2.95
C TYR A 507 -6.67 26.07 -4.22
N TRP A 508 -7.17 27.02 -4.97
CA TRP A 508 -6.46 27.68 -6.05
C TRP A 508 -5.48 28.70 -5.45
N LEU A 509 -4.24 28.69 -5.93
CA LEU A 509 -3.15 29.53 -5.42
C LEU A 509 -2.71 30.62 -6.38
N LEU A 510 -2.65 30.30 -7.67
CA LEU A 510 -2.12 31.20 -8.71
C LEU A 510 -2.64 30.79 -10.08
N GLU A 511 -3.10 31.76 -10.88
CA GLU A 511 -3.44 31.56 -12.29
C GLU A 511 -2.18 31.59 -13.16
N GLY A 512 -2.16 30.74 -14.19
CA GLY A 512 -1.11 30.76 -15.19
C GLY A 512 -0.91 29.43 -15.92
N ASP A 513 -0.25 29.49 -17.06
CA ASP A 513 0.18 28.30 -17.80
C ASP A 513 1.38 27.66 -17.10
N ALA A 514 1.10 26.63 -16.29
CA ALA A 514 2.12 25.93 -15.50
C ALA A 514 2.80 24.76 -16.24
N ARG A 515 2.47 24.49 -17.52
CA ARG A 515 2.99 23.33 -18.28
C ARG A 515 4.51 23.28 -18.35
N ARG A 516 5.13 24.39 -18.78
CA ARG A 516 6.59 24.50 -18.85
C ARG A 516 7.24 24.33 -17.46
N LEU A 517 6.64 24.93 -16.45
CA LEU A 517 7.13 24.86 -15.07
C LEU A 517 7.09 23.43 -14.55
N ALA A 518 5.96 22.72 -14.77
CA ALA A 518 5.79 21.33 -14.38
C ALA A 518 6.85 20.42 -15.01
N GLY A 519 7.12 20.58 -16.32
CA GLY A 519 8.20 19.86 -16.99
C GLY A 519 9.59 20.17 -16.41
N GLN A 520 9.87 21.45 -16.18
CA GLN A 520 11.16 21.90 -15.63
C GLN A 520 11.43 21.28 -14.26
N VAL A 521 10.48 21.38 -13.31
CA VAL A 521 10.69 20.85 -11.96
C VAL A 521 10.70 19.33 -11.91
N SER A 522 10.17 18.67 -12.95
CA SER A 522 10.18 17.21 -13.10
C SER A 522 11.39 16.70 -13.90
N CYS A 523 12.58 17.23 -13.64
CA CYS A 523 13.84 16.90 -14.33
C CYS A 523 13.75 17.07 -15.86
N HIS A 524 13.13 18.15 -16.33
CA HIS A 524 12.93 18.46 -17.75
C HIS A 524 12.14 17.37 -18.51
N GLN A 525 11.21 16.69 -17.83
CA GLN A 525 10.38 15.65 -18.45
C GLN A 525 9.09 16.28 -18.99
N ASP A 526 8.95 16.33 -20.32
CA ASP A 526 7.80 16.91 -21.01
C ASP A 526 6.48 16.27 -20.61
N ILE A 527 6.48 14.98 -20.24
CA ILE A 527 5.30 14.25 -19.79
C ILE A 527 4.54 14.97 -18.64
N ALA A 528 5.24 15.73 -17.78
CA ALA A 528 4.59 16.51 -16.74
C ALA A 528 3.82 17.73 -17.28
N GLY A 529 4.33 18.38 -18.34
CA GLY A 529 3.67 19.51 -19.01
C GLY A 529 2.59 19.09 -20.02
N ASP A 530 2.77 17.93 -20.65
CA ASP A 530 1.83 17.38 -21.62
C ASP A 530 0.62 16.70 -20.97
N SER A 531 0.60 16.56 -19.65
CA SER A 531 -0.48 15.96 -18.85
C SER A 531 -1.74 16.83 -18.79
N ALA A 532 -2.87 16.25 -18.37
CA ALA A 532 -4.03 17.02 -17.95
C ALA A 532 -3.74 17.79 -16.66
N PHE A 533 -3.05 17.16 -15.73
CA PHE A 533 -2.45 17.80 -14.57
C PHE A 533 -1.26 16.97 -14.06
N SER A 534 -0.33 17.64 -13.39
CA SER A 534 0.74 17.01 -12.64
C SER A 534 0.74 17.50 -11.20
N LEU A 535 1.50 16.85 -10.32
CA LEU A 535 1.55 17.23 -8.91
C LEU A 535 2.90 16.88 -8.26
N GLY A 536 3.25 17.65 -7.24
CA GLY A 536 4.28 17.33 -6.26
C GLY A 536 3.63 16.96 -4.92
N MET A 537 4.14 15.91 -4.30
CA MET A 537 3.66 15.41 -3.00
C MET A 537 4.51 16.04 -1.90
N LEU A 538 3.89 16.94 -1.14
CA LEU A 538 4.51 17.75 -0.11
C LEU A 538 4.36 17.07 1.25
N ALA A 539 5.46 16.71 1.87
CA ALA A 539 5.50 16.09 3.20
C ALA A 539 5.69 17.12 4.30
N GLU A 540 4.97 16.98 5.42
CA GLU A 540 5.39 17.55 6.70
C GLU A 540 6.71 16.88 7.10
N PHE A 541 7.82 17.63 7.19
CA PHE A 541 9.12 16.97 7.16
C PHE A 541 9.90 17.09 8.48
N GLU A 542 10.70 18.16 8.68
CA GLU A 542 11.63 18.21 9.82
C GLU A 542 10.92 18.16 11.17
N GLY A 543 9.82 18.90 11.31
CA GLY A 543 9.03 18.90 12.55
C GLY A 543 8.56 17.50 12.92
N ARG A 544 8.09 16.75 11.94
CA ARG A 544 7.64 15.35 12.12
C ARG A 544 8.79 14.43 12.51
N LEU A 545 9.93 14.53 11.83
CA LEU A 545 11.10 13.72 12.14
C LEU A 545 11.68 14.03 13.51
N ARG A 546 11.68 15.31 13.95
CA ARG A 546 12.15 15.70 15.28
C ARG A 546 11.21 15.24 16.40
N GLN A 547 9.90 15.25 16.13
CA GLN A 547 8.88 14.85 17.10
C GLN A 547 8.84 13.34 17.28
N ASP A 548 8.76 12.57 16.19
CA ASP A 548 8.43 11.15 16.19
C ASP A 548 9.66 10.26 15.97
N GLY A 549 10.74 10.82 15.42
CA GLY A 549 12.01 10.12 15.18
C GLY A 549 12.31 9.82 13.71
N ALA A 550 13.53 9.44 13.45
CA ALA A 550 14.06 9.15 12.11
C ALA A 550 13.29 8.05 11.35
N TRP A 551 12.64 7.16 12.08
CA TRP A 551 11.87 6.04 11.54
C TRP A 551 10.60 6.49 10.78
N TRP A 552 10.21 7.75 10.91
CA TRP A 552 9.14 8.35 10.11
C TRP A 552 9.54 8.61 8.66
N TYR A 553 10.83 8.73 8.36
CA TYR A 553 11.29 9.06 7.02
C TYR A 553 10.80 8.06 5.94
N PRO A 554 10.92 6.75 6.08
CA PRO A 554 10.33 5.80 5.12
C PRO A 554 8.81 5.92 4.99
N ARG A 555 8.10 6.18 6.10
CA ARG A 555 6.62 6.27 6.12
C ARG A 555 6.08 7.42 5.28
N LEU A 556 6.80 8.53 5.20
CA LEU A 556 6.44 9.63 4.31
C LEU A 556 6.47 9.20 2.84
N PHE A 557 7.44 8.39 2.45
CA PHE A 557 7.52 7.82 1.10
C PHE A 557 6.49 6.72 0.87
N TRP A 558 6.19 5.89 1.88
CA TRP A 558 5.11 4.89 1.79
C TRP A 558 3.76 5.55 1.55
N GLU A 559 3.45 6.62 2.27
CA GLU A 559 2.22 7.37 2.06
C GLU A 559 2.19 8.01 0.66
N ALA A 560 3.29 8.59 0.20
CA ALA A 560 3.39 9.14 -1.16
C ALA A 560 3.20 8.05 -2.23
N GLY A 561 3.80 6.87 -2.07
CA GLY A 561 3.60 5.72 -2.95
C GLY A 561 2.15 5.23 -2.96
N LEU A 562 1.50 5.21 -1.79
CA LEU A 562 0.08 4.86 -1.67
C LEU A 562 -0.83 5.86 -2.41
N VAL A 563 -0.57 7.17 -2.28
CA VAL A 563 -1.26 8.21 -3.08
C VAL A 563 -1.09 7.92 -4.58
N GLY A 564 0.15 7.65 -5.01
CA GLY A 564 0.44 7.30 -6.39
C GLY A 564 -0.32 6.06 -6.86
N GLN A 565 -0.44 5.03 -6.00
CA GLN A 565 -1.19 3.82 -6.33
C GLN A 565 -2.67 4.08 -6.56
N VAL A 566 -3.31 4.90 -5.73
CA VAL A 566 -4.71 5.30 -5.91
C VAL A 566 -4.87 6.08 -7.22
N LEU A 567 -4.00 7.05 -7.48
CA LEU A 567 -4.04 7.86 -8.69
C LEU A 567 -3.82 7.04 -9.97
N TYR A 568 -2.97 6.01 -9.94
CA TYR A 568 -2.82 5.08 -11.07
C TYR A 568 -4.13 4.38 -11.42
N LEU A 569 -4.86 3.87 -10.43
CA LEU A 569 -6.11 3.17 -10.68
C LEU A 569 -7.26 4.12 -11.08
N GLU A 570 -7.32 5.31 -10.48
CA GLU A 570 -8.30 6.33 -10.85
C GLU A 570 -8.06 6.85 -12.29
N ALA A 571 -6.80 6.93 -12.72
CA ALA A 571 -6.47 7.29 -14.11
C ALA A 571 -6.96 6.20 -15.09
N GLU A 572 -6.71 4.92 -14.80
CA GLU A 572 -7.23 3.80 -15.61
C GLU A 572 -8.77 3.82 -15.63
N ALA A 573 -9.43 4.07 -14.49
CA ALA A 573 -10.88 4.17 -14.39
C ALA A 573 -11.45 5.33 -15.20
N ALA A 574 -10.67 6.39 -15.42
CA ALA A 574 -11.05 7.54 -16.23
C ALA A 574 -10.69 7.39 -17.73
N GLY A 575 -10.11 6.26 -18.14
CA GLY A 575 -9.68 6.05 -19.54
C GLY A 575 -8.43 6.86 -19.94
N VAL A 576 -7.69 7.38 -18.95
CA VAL A 576 -6.38 8.04 -19.12
C VAL A 576 -5.30 7.24 -18.42
N ARG A 577 -4.05 7.71 -18.42
CA ARG A 577 -2.97 7.03 -17.70
C ARG A 577 -2.23 7.97 -16.78
N ALA A 578 -1.42 7.37 -15.92
CA ALA A 578 -0.60 8.08 -14.98
C ALA A 578 0.86 7.63 -15.05
N THR A 579 1.75 8.44 -14.48
CA THR A 579 3.16 8.10 -14.29
C THR A 579 3.70 8.76 -13.03
N GLY A 580 4.36 7.95 -12.18
CA GLY A 580 5.14 8.45 -11.06
C GLY A 580 6.50 8.95 -11.55
N ILE A 581 6.93 10.09 -11.05
CA ILE A 581 8.19 10.75 -11.40
C ILE A 581 9.05 10.87 -10.15
N GLY A 582 9.97 9.92 -9.94
CA GLY A 582 10.92 9.97 -8.81
C GLY A 582 12.10 10.91 -9.05
N CYS A 583 12.44 11.18 -10.33
CA CYS A 583 13.45 12.15 -10.72
C CYS A 583 12.80 13.53 -10.91
N PHE A 584 12.95 14.39 -9.92
CA PHE A 584 12.49 15.78 -9.93
C PHE A 584 13.51 16.67 -9.21
N PHE A 585 13.46 17.97 -9.47
CA PHE A 585 14.28 18.95 -8.77
C PHE A 585 13.59 19.37 -7.48
N ASP A 586 14.17 19.00 -6.35
CA ASP A 586 13.54 19.13 -5.02
C ASP A 586 13.30 20.62 -4.64
N ASP A 587 14.32 21.45 -4.67
CA ASP A 587 14.24 22.84 -4.20
C ASP A 587 13.44 23.78 -5.11
N PRO A 588 13.50 23.67 -6.46
CA PRO A 588 12.66 24.50 -7.34
C PRO A 588 11.16 24.38 -7.07
N VAL A 589 10.67 23.21 -6.63
CA VAL A 589 9.26 23.06 -6.22
C VAL A 589 8.96 23.89 -4.98
N HIS A 590 9.89 23.92 -4.02
CA HIS A 590 9.74 24.72 -2.79
C HIS A 590 9.77 26.23 -3.11
N GLU A 591 10.65 26.66 -4.03
CA GLU A 591 10.77 28.05 -4.46
C GLU A 591 9.48 28.57 -5.10
N ILE A 592 8.77 27.75 -5.91
CA ILE A 592 7.51 28.11 -6.54
C ILE A 592 6.48 28.57 -5.52
N VAL A 593 6.39 27.88 -4.40
CA VAL A 593 5.40 28.17 -3.35
C VAL A 593 5.99 28.91 -2.15
N GLY A 594 7.27 29.33 -2.21
CA GLY A 594 7.93 30.15 -1.21
C GLY A 594 8.37 29.43 0.05
N VAL A 595 8.46 28.09 0.05
CA VAL A 595 9.00 27.31 1.17
C VAL A 595 10.51 27.48 1.26
N LYS A 596 11.00 27.98 2.41
CA LYS A 596 12.42 28.36 2.61
C LYS A 596 13.18 27.47 3.59
N ASN A 597 12.51 26.54 4.23
CA ASN A 597 13.07 25.69 5.28
C ASN A 597 12.67 24.22 5.08
N LEU A 598 12.96 23.37 6.06
CA LEU A 598 12.64 21.95 6.01
C LEU A 598 11.26 21.60 6.59
N SER A 599 10.38 22.58 6.82
CA SER A 599 9.03 22.31 7.38
C SER A 599 8.20 21.44 6.43
N ILE A 600 8.29 21.72 5.13
CA ILE A 600 7.64 20.97 4.06
C ILE A 600 8.70 20.60 3.01
N GLN A 601 8.66 19.34 2.54
CA GLN A 601 9.56 18.87 1.47
C GLN A 601 8.79 18.10 0.41
N SER A 602 9.09 18.32 -0.88
CA SER A 602 8.57 17.51 -1.98
C SER A 602 9.28 16.17 -2.00
N LEU A 603 8.52 15.07 -1.98
CA LEU A 603 9.08 13.73 -1.94
C LEU A 603 8.84 12.92 -3.21
N TYR A 604 7.77 13.21 -3.95
CA TYR A 604 7.39 12.46 -5.15
C TYR A 604 6.61 13.36 -6.09
N HIS A 605 6.84 13.24 -7.41
CA HIS A 605 6.00 13.85 -8.43
C HIS A 605 5.15 12.80 -9.11
N PHE A 606 4.01 13.25 -9.65
CA PHE A 606 3.07 12.36 -10.32
C PHE A 606 2.33 13.12 -11.43
N THR A 607 1.91 12.44 -12.49
CA THR A 607 1.29 13.10 -13.63
C THR A 607 0.24 12.21 -14.29
N ILE A 608 -0.84 12.83 -14.80
CA ILE A 608 -2.01 12.14 -15.36
C ILE A 608 -2.43 12.80 -16.67
N GLY A 609 -2.63 12.01 -17.73
CA GLY A 609 -2.98 12.54 -19.05
C GLY A 609 -3.35 11.47 -20.07
N GLY A 610 -3.64 11.90 -21.30
CA GLY A 610 -3.91 11.02 -22.43
C GLY A 610 -2.63 10.33 -22.91
N PRO A 611 -2.54 8.98 -22.84
CA PRO A 611 -1.30 8.27 -23.15
C PRO A 611 -1.02 8.24 -24.67
N VAL A 612 0.27 8.36 -25.01
CA VAL A 612 0.76 7.99 -26.34
C VAL A 612 1.20 6.53 -26.30
N GLU A 613 0.55 5.69 -27.10
CA GLU A 613 0.90 4.27 -27.18
C GLU A 613 2.11 4.06 -28.11
N ASP A 614 3.15 3.40 -27.59
CA ASP A 614 4.28 2.99 -28.43
C ASP A 614 3.95 1.70 -29.16
N THR A 615 3.59 1.82 -30.44
CA THR A 615 3.20 0.67 -31.29
C THR A 615 4.33 -0.29 -31.59
N ARG A 616 5.58 0.04 -31.26
CA ARG A 616 6.74 -0.85 -31.39
C ARG A 616 6.78 -1.90 -30.27
N LEU A 617 6.04 -1.66 -29.17
CA LEU A 617 6.02 -2.52 -28.00
C LEU A 617 4.91 -3.55 -28.07
N MET A 618 5.27 -4.82 -28.08
CA MET A 618 4.32 -5.92 -27.92
C MET A 618 4.06 -6.19 -26.45
N THR A 619 2.77 -6.41 -26.09
CA THR A 619 2.38 -6.83 -24.75
C THR A 619 2.00 -8.30 -24.79
N LEU A 620 2.64 -9.11 -23.93
CA LEU A 620 2.38 -10.55 -23.81
C LEU A 620 1.72 -10.84 -22.46
N PRO A 621 0.94 -11.93 -22.34
CA PRO A 621 0.32 -12.35 -21.08
C PRO A 621 1.38 -12.58 -19.98
N PRO A 622 1.04 -12.34 -18.70
CA PRO A 622 1.99 -12.36 -17.59
C PRO A 622 2.68 -13.73 -17.41
N TYR A 623 1.94 -14.81 -17.60
CA TYR A 623 2.40 -16.18 -17.31
C TYR A 623 2.41 -17.09 -18.53
N ALA A 624 2.52 -16.54 -19.74
CA ALA A 624 2.63 -17.33 -20.98
C ALA A 624 3.87 -18.26 -21.02
N HIS A 625 4.88 -17.95 -20.21
CA HIS A 625 6.08 -18.79 -20.06
C HIS A 625 5.87 -20.01 -19.14
N LEU A 626 4.78 -20.04 -18.36
CA LEU A 626 4.40 -21.20 -17.56
C LEU A 626 3.43 -22.04 -18.39
N HIS A 627 3.89 -23.17 -18.88
CA HIS A 627 3.05 -24.14 -19.60
C HIS A 627 2.14 -24.91 -18.62
N ARG A 628 1.16 -24.21 -17.98
CA ARG A 628 0.22 -24.76 -16.99
C ARG A 628 -1.19 -24.74 -17.52
#